data_7eeda40e262521d1859cbe6433d90583
#
_entry.id   7eeda40e262521d1859cbe6433d90583
#
_cell.length_a   1.000
_cell.length_b   1.000
_cell.length_c   1.000
_cell.angle_alpha   90.00
_cell.angle_beta   90.00
_cell.angle_gamma   90.00
#
_symmetry.space_group_name_H-M   'P 1'
#
loop_
_entity.id
_entity.type
_entity.pdbx_description
1 polymer ?
#
loop_
_entity_poly.entity_id
_entity_poly.type
_entity_poly.pdbx_seq_one_letter_code
_entity_poly.pdbx_strand_id
1 'polypeptide(L)'
;MLHSPKFGTTLANRVLCPPYIKLLAKWAMSLKKTLKASEQGREDIAKNREEWQKFQAKVDAHRLVFLDESGLKTNMTRLYGRARGGERCLDSAPCGHWETVTILSSIRFDGSTESLVFEGAVDRKMFDAYIKEVLAPTLCPGDIVVMDNLSAHKSQKAYDEIRKRQAEVLFLPAYSPDFNPIEKMWSKVKQVLRGIKARTEEELFAATGTALDTITSSDAQGWLDSCGYTTFKS
;
A
#
# COMPACT_ATOMS: atom_id res chain seq x y z
N MET A 1 8.09 -14.95 -58.81
CA MET A 1 7.19 -14.42 -57.75
C MET A 1 7.39 -15.29 -56.51
N LEU A 2 8.23 -14.85 -55.59
CA LEU A 2 8.56 -15.57 -54.36
C LEU A 2 7.69 -15.02 -53.23
N HIS A 3 6.83 -15.85 -52.67
CA HIS A 3 5.98 -15.49 -51.52
C HIS A 3 6.87 -15.45 -50.27
N SER A 4 6.98 -14.26 -49.69
CA SER A 4 7.59 -14.01 -48.37
C SER A 4 6.62 -14.47 -47.28
N PRO A 5 7.04 -15.26 -46.30
CA PRO A 5 6.18 -15.59 -45.17
C PRO A 5 6.12 -14.40 -44.24
N LYS A 6 4.91 -13.92 -43.92
CA LYS A 6 4.63 -12.94 -42.88
C LYS A 6 4.92 -13.56 -41.52
N PHE A 7 6.12 -13.36 -41.00
CA PHE A 7 6.41 -13.49 -39.58
C PHE A 7 5.94 -12.21 -38.87
N GLY A 8 4.89 -12.31 -38.14
CA GLY A 8 4.40 -11.16 -37.38
C GLY A 8 3.16 -11.46 -36.58
N THR A 9 3.28 -12.23 -35.53
CA THR A 9 2.39 -12.11 -34.37
C THR A 9 3.04 -12.73 -33.16
N THR A 10 3.73 -11.93 -32.49
CA THR A 10 4.03 -11.78 -31.06
C THR A 10 3.68 -13.00 -30.19
N LEU A 11 4.73 -13.66 -29.69
CA LEU A 11 4.69 -14.73 -28.69
C LEU A 11 3.85 -14.34 -27.42
N ALA A 12 3.75 -13.05 -27.11
CA ALA A 12 2.99 -12.55 -25.95
C ALA A 12 1.48 -12.87 -26.00
N ASN A 13 0.87 -12.90 -27.21
CA ASN A 13 -0.55 -13.20 -27.34
C ASN A 13 -0.86 -14.71 -27.33
N ARG A 14 0.12 -15.58 -27.50
CA ARG A 14 -0.06 -17.03 -27.40
C ARG A 14 -0.09 -17.54 -25.95
N VAL A 15 0.50 -16.82 -25.00
CA VAL A 15 0.54 -17.21 -23.58
C VAL A 15 -0.83 -17.00 -22.89
N LEU A 16 -1.70 -16.17 -23.45
CA LEU A 16 -3.04 -15.90 -22.92
C LEU A 16 -4.16 -16.71 -23.63
N CYS A 17 -3.82 -17.68 -24.45
CA CYS A 17 -4.80 -18.54 -25.12
C CYS A 17 -5.45 -19.51 -24.10
N PRO A 18 -6.78 -19.66 -24.09
CA PRO A 18 -7.51 -20.52 -23.15
C PRO A 18 -6.94 -21.93 -22.95
N PRO A 19 -6.41 -22.63 -23.98
CA PRO A 19 -5.84 -23.95 -23.80
C PRO A 19 -4.57 -23.95 -22.92
N TYR A 20 -3.74 -22.88 -23.00
CA TYR A 20 -2.52 -22.77 -22.15
C TYR A 20 -2.85 -22.52 -20.69
N ILE A 21 -3.88 -21.71 -20.40
CA ILE A 21 -4.34 -21.49 -19.02
C ILE A 21 -4.87 -22.78 -18.41
N LYS A 22 -5.61 -23.58 -19.17
CA LYS A 22 -6.08 -24.90 -18.73
C LYS A 22 -4.93 -25.89 -18.52
N LEU A 23 -3.91 -25.84 -19.36
CA LEU A 23 -2.72 -26.68 -19.23
C LEU A 23 -1.92 -26.31 -17.98
N LEU A 24 -1.69 -25.01 -17.74
CA LEU A 24 -1.00 -24.53 -16.54
C LEU A 24 -1.77 -24.87 -15.25
N ALA A 25 -3.10 -24.78 -15.27
CA ALA A 25 -3.94 -25.21 -14.17
C ALA A 25 -3.82 -26.71 -13.88
N LYS A 26 -3.73 -27.55 -14.93
CA LYS A 26 -3.51 -29.01 -14.79
C LYS A 26 -2.17 -29.34 -14.12
N TRP A 27 -1.15 -28.46 -14.28
CA TRP A 27 0.16 -28.62 -13.67
C TRP A 27 0.30 -27.86 -12.34
N ALA A 28 -0.83 -27.38 -11.78
CA ALA A 28 -0.85 -26.52 -10.57
C ALA A 28 0.08 -25.28 -10.67
N MET A 29 0.33 -24.82 -11.89
CA MET A 29 1.17 -23.64 -12.14
C MET A 29 0.29 -22.39 -12.20
N SER A 30 0.63 -21.37 -11.44
CA SER A 30 -0.02 -20.05 -11.46
C SER A 30 0.98 -18.98 -11.90
N LEU A 31 0.47 -17.99 -12.65
CA LEU A 31 1.27 -16.83 -13.05
C LEU A 31 1.42 -15.89 -11.85
N LYS A 32 2.37 -16.16 -10.96
CA LYS A 32 2.71 -15.34 -9.79
C LYS A 32 4.20 -15.06 -9.80
N LYS A 33 4.57 -13.79 -9.68
CA LYS A 33 5.96 -13.38 -9.48
C LYS A 33 6.02 -12.49 -8.25
N THR A 34 6.77 -12.92 -7.25
CA THR A 34 7.08 -12.11 -6.08
C THR A 34 8.48 -11.52 -6.27
N LEU A 35 8.58 -10.19 -6.26
CA LEU A 35 9.85 -9.48 -6.23
C LEU A 35 10.15 -9.10 -4.79
N LYS A 36 11.35 -9.44 -4.34
CA LYS A 36 11.89 -9.02 -3.05
C LYS A 36 13.07 -8.10 -3.30
N ALA A 37 13.31 -7.15 -2.41
CA ALA A 37 14.50 -6.34 -2.44
C ALA A 37 15.73 -7.27 -2.25
N SER A 38 16.76 -7.08 -3.07
CA SER A 38 18.00 -7.87 -2.99
C SER A 38 18.68 -7.71 -1.62
N GLU A 39 18.51 -6.54 -1.02
CA GLU A 39 19.03 -6.15 0.29
C GLU A 39 18.46 -6.98 1.44
N GLN A 40 17.31 -7.63 1.26
CA GLN A 40 16.75 -8.54 2.26
C GLN A 40 17.66 -9.74 2.56
N GLY A 41 18.58 -10.07 1.63
CA GLY A 41 19.58 -11.13 1.80
C GLY A 41 20.78 -10.72 2.65
N ARG A 42 20.94 -9.46 3.05
CA ARG A 42 21.99 -9.01 3.95
C ARG A 42 21.76 -9.60 5.34
N GLU A 43 22.84 -10.05 5.98
CA GLU A 43 22.78 -10.75 7.27
C GLU A 43 22.14 -9.90 8.39
N ASP A 44 22.49 -8.61 8.45
CA ASP A 44 21.93 -7.65 9.41
C ASP A 44 20.40 -7.49 9.23
N ILE A 45 19.94 -7.39 7.99
CA ILE A 45 18.51 -7.24 7.66
C ILE A 45 17.76 -8.55 7.90
N ALA A 46 18.32 -9.67 7.48
CA ALA A 46 17.72 -10.99 7.69
C ALA A 46 17.48 -11.25 9.18
N LYS A 47 18.46 -10.93 10.04
CA LYS A 47 18.34 -11.04 11.50
C LYS A 47 17.21 -10.16 12.05
N ASN A 48 17.20 -8.87 11.67
CA ASN A 48 16.14 -7.95 12.12
C ASN A 48 14.75 -8.40 11.68
N ARG A 49 14.62 -8.97 10.48
CA ARG A 49 13.36 -9.54 9.97
C ARG A 49 12.94 -10.77 10.77
N GLU A 50 13.88 -11.65 11.14
CA GLU A 50 13.59 -12.79 12.00
C GLU A 50 13.12 -12.36 13.40
N GLU A 51 13.76 -11.37 13.99
CA GLU A 51 13.35 -10.78 15.28
C GLU A 51 11.94 -10.18 15.18
N TRP A 52 11.64 -9.48 14.07
CA TRP A 52 10.31 -8.95 13.82
C TRP A 52 9.24 -10.03 13.69
N GLN A 53 9.53 -11.13 13.00
CA GLN A 53 8.60 -12.27 12.91
C GLN A 53 8.32 -12.90 14.29
N LYS A 54 9.32 -12.97 15.16
CA LYS A 54 9.14 -13.41 16.55
C LYS A 54 8.24 -12.46 17.36
N PHE A 55 8.36 -11.15 17.09
CA PHE A 55 7.48 -10.13 17.68
C PHE A 55 6.04 -10.29 17.14
N GLN A 56 5.86 -10.42 15.82
CA GLN A 56 4.53 -10.61 15.20
C GLN A 56 3.75 -11.77 15.81
N ALA A 57 4.44 -12.88 16.14
CA ALA A 57 3.81 -14.04 16.74
C ALA A 57 3.32 -13.84 18.18
N LYS A 58 3.69 -12.72 18.82
CA LYS A 58 3.40 -12.45 20.25
C LYS A 58 2.56 -11.21 20.47
N VAL A 59 2.43 -10.35 19.47
CA VAL A 59 1.70 -9.08 19.59
C VAL A 59 0.24 -9.29 19.21
N ASP A 60 -0.67 -8.65 19.96
CA ASP A 60 -2.08 -8.59 19.59
C ASP A 60 -2.24 -7.54 18.47
N ALA A 61 -2.80 -7.98 17.34
CA ALA A 61 -3.05 -7.13 16.18
C ALA A 61 -3.97 -5.92 16.49
N HIS A 62 -4.84 -6.02 17.48
CA HIS A 62 -5.70 -4.91 17.91
C HIS A 62 -4.94 -3.71 18.48
N ARG A 63 -3.72 -3.94 18.96
CA ARG A 63 -2.87 -2.88 19.52
C ARG A 63 -2.03 -2.17 18.45
N LEU A 64 -1.99 -2.69 17.23
CA LEU A 64 -1.13 -2.18 16.17
C LEU A 64 -1.79 -1.04 15.39
N VAL A 65 -1.05 0.03 15.19
CA VAL A 65 -1.40 1.20 14.38
C VAL A 65 -0.30 1.40 13.37
N PHE A 66 -0.55 1.02 12.12
CA PHE A 66 0.44 1.18 11.05
C PHE A 66 0.31 2.56 10.44
N LEU A 67 1.43 3.24 10.28
CA LEU A 67 1.54 4.60 9.76
C LEU A 67 2.49 4.63 8.58
N ASP A 68 2.08 5.31 7.50
CA ASP A 68 2.89 5.46 6.29
C ASP A 68 2.38 6.63 5.43
N GLU A 69 3.18 7.06 4.44
CA GLU A 69 2.78 8.05 3.47
C GLU A 69 2.69 7.49 2.05
N SER A 70 1.87 8.16 1.22
CA SER A 70 1.74 7.82 -0.18
C SER A 70 1.50 9.04 -1.07
N GLY A 71 2.19 9.09 -2.21
CA GLY A 71 1.92 10.09 -3.24
C GLY A 71 0.73 9.70 -4.11
N LEU A 72 -0.15 10.67 -4.36
CA LEU A 72 -1.31 10.58 -5.24
C LEU A 72 -1.17 11.60 -6.37
N LYS A 73 -1.66 11.28 -7.57
CA LYS A 73 -1.45 12.12 -8.76
C LYS A 73 -2.74 12.32 -9.55
N THR A 74 -2.93 13.50 -10.12
CA THR A 74 -4.09 13.85 -10.95
C THR A 74 -4.13 13.12 -12.30
N ASN A 75 -3.03 12.47 -12.70
CA ASN A 75 -2.98 11.66 -13.92
C ASN A 75 -3.31 10.17 -13.69
N MET A 76 -3.72 9.79 -12.48
CA MET A 76 -4.04 8.39 -12.20
C MET A 76 -5.22 7.92 -13.06
N THR A 77 -5.03 6.78 -13.74
CA THR A 77 -6.06 6.09 -14.52
C THR A 77 -5.80 4.59 -14.54
N ARG A 78 -6.80 3.81 -14.90
CA ARG A 78 -6.64 2.37 -15.10
C ARG A 78 -5.83 2.14 -16.37
N LEU A 79 -4.71 1.44 -16.29
CA LEU A 79 -3.85 1.15 -17.43
C LEU A 79 -4.35 -0.01 -18.28
N TYR A 80 -5.29 -0.80 -17.77
CA TYR A 80 -5.84 -1.97 -18.44
C TYR A 80 -7.34 -1.99 -18.33
N GLY A 81 -8.01 -2.35 -19.43
CA GLY A 81 -9.44 -2.58 -19.52
C GLY A 81 -9.74 -3.91 -20.20
N ARG A 82 -11.01 -4.28 -20.24
CA ARG A 82 -11.50 -5.47 -20.96
C ARG A 82 -12.48 -5.02 -22.03
N ALA A 83 -12.28 -5.49 -23.27
CA ALA A 83 -13.18 -5.33 -24.39
C ALA A 83 -13.52 -6.70 -24.97
N ARG A 84 -14.52 -6.77 -25.84
CA ARG A 84 -14.83 -7.99 -26.59
C ARG A 84 -13.67 -8.37 -27.52
N GLY A 85 -13.59 -9.63 -27.90
CA GLY A 85 -12.49 -10.11 -28.75
C GLY A 85 -12.36 -9.30 -30.03
N GLY A 86 -11.18 -8.77 -30.30
CA GLY A 86 -10.89 -7.92 -31.46
C GLY A 86 -11.09 -6.43 -31.25
N GLU A 87 -11.78 -5.99 -30.20
CA GLU A 87 -12.00 -4.58 -29.86
C GLU A 87 -10.87 -4.02 -28.98
N ARG A 88 -10.66 -2.70 -29.06
CA ARG A 88 -9.74 -1.97 -28.17
C ARG A 88 -10.55 -1.26 -27.07
N CYS A 89 -10.09 -1.38 -25.84
CA CYS A 89 -10.58 -0.56 -24.75
C CYS A 89 -9.87 0.80 -24.82
N LEU A 90 -10.60 1.83 -25.28
CA LEU A 90 -10.08 3.19 -25.40
C LEU A 90 -10.35 3.95 -24.11
N ASP A 91 -9.35 4.65 -23.61
CA ASP A 91 -9.44 5.54 -22.46
C ASP A 91 -8.48 6.73 -22.65
N SER A 92 -8.66 7.79 -21.87
CA SER A 92 -7.82 8.98 -21.91
C SER A 92 -7.22 9.29 -20.55
N ALA A 93 -5.99 9.79 -20.56
CA ALA A 93 -5.29 10.31 -19.39
C ALA A 93 -4.55 11.60 -19.77
N PRO A 94 -4.36 12.54 -18.83
CA PRO A 94 -3.54 13.71 -19.09
C PRO A 94 -2.12 13.30 -19.47
N CYS A 95 -1.64 13.85 -20.59
CA CYS A 95 -0.25 13.77 -21.02
C CYS A 95 0.36 15.15 -20.80
N GLY A 96 1.42 15.26 -20.00
CA GLY A 96 2.10 16.51 -19.73
C GLY A 96 2.24 16.76 -18.24
N HIS A 97 1.77 17.92 -17.78
CA HIS A 97 1.87 18.29 -16.37
C HIS A 97 0.76 17.65 -15.55
N TRP A 98 1.11 17.15 -14.36
CA TRP A 98 0.18 16.63 -13.34
C TRP A 98 0.60 17.11 -11.97
N GLU A 99 -0.37 17.28 -11.11
CA GLU A 99 -0.19 17.63 -9.71
C GLU A 99 -0.01 16.38 -8.86
N THR A 100 0.71 16.52 -7.76
CA THR A 100 0.96 15.45 -6.81
C THR A 100 0.63 15.96 -5.42
N VAL A 101 -0.26 15.26 -4.73
CA VAL A 101 -0.54 15.46 -3.31
C VAL A 101 0.01 14.29 -2.51
N THR A 102 0.32 14.53 -1.26
CA THR A 102 0.76 13.49 -0.33
C THR A 102 -0.37 13.20 0.66
N ILE A 103 -0.58 11.93 0.91
CA ILE A 103 -1.41 11.46 2.01
C ILE A 103 -0.52 10.80 3.06
N LEU A 104 -0.67 11.21 4.30
CA LEU A 104 -0.10 10.56 5.48
C LEU A 104 -1.27 9.95 6.25
N SER A 105 -1.23 8.66 6.52
CA SER A 105 -2.36 7.96 7.13
C SER A 105 -1.92 6.84 8.06
N SER A 106 -2.80 6.50 8.98
CA SER A 106 -2.67 5.28 9.77
C SER A 106 -3.80 4.30 9.46
N ILE A 107 -3.60 3.03 9.80
CA ILE A 107 -4.62 1.99 9.75
C ILE A 107 -4.54 1.09 10.99
N ARG A 108 -5.72 0.71 11.50
CA ARG A 108 -5.91 -0.21 12.61
C ARG A 108 -6.56 -1.52 12.14
N PHE A 109 -6.57 -2.51 13.02
CA PHE A 109 -7.19 -3.82 12.77
C PHE A 109 -8.70 -3.73 12.48
N ASP A 110 -9.41 -2.79 13.06
CA ASP A 110 -10.84 -2.55 12.84
C ASP A 110 -11.17 -1.82 11.52
N GLY A 111 -10.13 -1.38 10.78
CA GLY A 111 -10.28 -0.64 9.54
C GLY A 111 -10.33 0.87 9.72
N SER A 112 -10.28 1.38 10.94
CA SER A 112 -10.22 2.83 11.18
C SER A 112 -8.91 3.42 10.64
N THR A 113 -9.02 4.59 10.04
CA THR A 113 -7.91 5.32 9.43
C THR A 113 -7.92 6.77 9.88
N GLU A 114 -6.75 7.28 10.24
CA GLU A 114 -6.55 8.70 10.51
C GLU A 114 -5.66 9.27 9.42
N SER A 115 -6.17 10.22 8.65
CA SER A 115 -5.52 10.67 7.42
C SER A 115 -5.40 12.17 7.33
N LEU A 116 -4.28 12.62 6.78
CA LEU A 116 -4.02 14.01 6.39
C LEU A 116 -3.55 14.05 4.94
N VAL A 117 -4.23 14.84 4.11
CA VAL A 117 -3.87 15.06 2.69
C VAL A 117 -3.37 16.49 2.54
N PHE A 118 -2.25 16.67 1.84
CA PHE A 118 -1.63 17.98 1.68
C PHE A 118 -0.73 18.02 0.43
N GLU A 119 -0.40 19.23 0.00
CA GLU A 119 0.56 19.47 -1.09
C GLU A 119 2.01 19.27 -0.62
N GLY A 120 2.84 18.76 -1.51
CA GLY A 120 4.27 18.61 -1.27
C GLY A 120 4.66 17.31 -0.56
N ALA A 121 5.91 17.24 -0.13
CA ALA A 121 6.48 16.07 0.54
C ALA A 121 6.31 16.17 2.07
N VAL A 122 6.29 15.01 2.72
CA VAL A 122 6.32 14.95 4.20
C VAL A 122 7.66 15.47 4.69
N ASP A 123 7.64 16.59 5.39
CA ASP A 123 8.77 17.05 6.19
C ASP A 123 8.53 16.74 7.67
N ARG A 124 9.55 16.97 8.50
CA ARG A 124 9.46 16.73 9.95
C ARG A 124 8.37 17.56 10.62
N LYS A 125 8.12 18.80 10.18
CA LYS A 125 7.11 19.67 10.76
C LYS A 125 5.71 19.16 10.48
N MET A 126 5.46 18.72 9.23
CA MET A 126 4.21 18.13 8.81
C MET A 126 3.95 16.82 9.54
N PHE A 127 4.99 15.99 9.68
CA PHE A 127 4.91 14.76 10.47
C PHE A 127 4.58 15.01 11.93
N ASP A 128 5.26 15.99 12.59
CA ASP A 128 4.97 16.37 13.97
C ASP A 128 3.53 16.87 14.13
N ALA A 129 3.05 17.69 13.20
CA ALA A 129 1.68 18.20 13.21
C ALA A 129 0.66 17.07 13.07
N TYR A 130 0.87 16.15 12.12
CA TYR A 130 0.01 14.98 11.93
C TYR A 130 -0.06 14.13 13.20
N ILE A 131 1.09 13.80 13.78
CA ILE A 131 1.12 12.99 15.01
C ILE A 131 0.35 13.69 16.12
N LYS A 132 0.60 14.98 16.34
CA LYS A 132 0.00 15.74 17.46
C LYS A 132 -1.49 15.96 17.29
N GLU A 133 -1.93 16.41 16.11
CA GLU A 133 -3.27 16.91 15.88
C GLU A 133 -4.24 15.84 15.35
N VAL A 134 -3.72 14.82 14.66
CA VAL A 134 -4.54 13.81 13.98
C VAL A 134 -4.43 12.45 14.66
N LEU A 135 -3.23 11.88 14.79
CA LEU A 135 -3.06 10.51 15.27
C LEU A 135 -3.13 10.40 16.80
N ALA A 136 -2.35 11.22 17.54
CA ALA A 136 -2.26 11.10 19.00
C ALA A 136 -3.61 11.19 19.73
N PRO A 137 -4.59 12.04 19.31
CA PRO A 137 -5.90 12.06 19.94
C PRO A 137 -6.66 10.73 19.93
N THR A 138 -6.40 9.87 18.96
CA THR A 138 -7.07 8.57 18.75
C THR A 138 -6.34 7.38 19.38
N LEU A 139 -5.10 7.61 19.88
CA LEU A 139 -4.32 6.55 20.52
C LEU A 139 -4.85 6.22 21.92
N CYS A 140 -4.90 4.91 22.18
CA CYS A 140 -5.25 4.33 23.48
C CYS A 140 -3.99 3.81 24.21
N PRO A 141 -4.03 3.74 25.56
CA PRO A 141 -2.96 3.12 26.33
C PRO A 141 -2.67 1.69 25.86
N GLY A 142 -1.41 1.42 25.59
CA GLY A 142 -0.94 0.13 25.11
C GLY A 142 -0.95 -0.02 23.59
N ASP A 143 -1.36 0.98 22.81
CA ASP A 143 -1.18 0.98 21.36
C ASP A 143 0.30 0.98 20.98
N ILE A 144 0.59 0.40 19.81
CA ILE A 144 1.92 0.32 19.24
C ILE A 144 1.88 0.92 17.84
N VAL A 145 2.43 2.13 17.69
CA VAL A 145 2.53 2.80 16.41
C VAL A 145 3.73 2.24 15.64
N VAL A 146 3.44 1.61 14.52
CA VAL A 146 4.43 0.97 13.64
C VAL A 146 4.62 1.82 12.40
N MET A 147 5.85 2.21 12.11
CA MET A 147 6.20 3.01 10.95
C MET A 147 7.51 2.53 10.31
N ASP A 148 7.79 2.99 9.11
CA ASP A 148 9.08 2.74 8.49
C ASP A 148 10.20 3.58 9.13
N ASN A 149 11.44 3.32 8.72
CA ASN A 149 12.63 3.95 9.30
C ASN A 149 13.08 5.19 8.49
N LEU A 150 12.16 5.96 7.91
CA LEU A 150 12.50 7.19 7.19
C LEU A 150 13.01 8.29 8.14
N SER A 151 13.86 9.16 7.63
CA SER A 151 14.46 10.25 8.43
C SER A 151 13.42 11.28 8.90
N ALA A 152 12.36 11.52 8.12
CA ALA A 152 11.26 12.40 8.48
C ALA A 152 10.49 11.89 9.71
N HIS A 153 10.38 10.57 9.87
CA HIS A 153 9.70 9.92 10.99
C HIS A 153 10.51 9.94 12.30
N LYS A 154 11.80 10.30 12.24
CA LYS A 154 12.68 10.37 13.43
C LYS A 154 12.54 11.73 14.14
N SER A 155 11.40 11.94 14.78
CA SER A 155 11.12 13.15 15.54
C SER A 155 10.88 12.85 17.02
N GLN A 156 11.72 13.41 17.88
CA GLN A 156 11.54 13.25 19.34
C GLN A 156 10.21 13.86 19.80
N LYS A 157 9.78 14.98 19.20
CA LYS A 157 8.48 15.61 19.50
C LYS A 157 7.31 14.68 19.22
N ALA A 158 7.32 14.03 18.04
CA ALA A 158 6.30 13.06 17.67
C ALA A 158 6.27 11.87 18.64
N TYR A 159 7.43 11.34 19.02
CA TYR A 159 7.50 10.24 19.99
C TYR A 159 6.99 10.64 21.38
N ASP A 160 7.28 11.85 21.81
CA ASP A 160 6.78 12.35 23.10
C ASP A 160 5.26 12.49 23.09
N GLU A 161 4.65 12.94 21.99
CA GLU A 161 3.18 13.01 21.86
C GLU A 161 2.54 11.61 21.90
N ILE A 162 3.12 10.62 21.22
CA ILE A 162 2.66 9.23 21.26
C ILE A 162 2.79 8.67 22.69
N ARG A 163 3.93 8.88 23.35
CA ARG A 163 4.18 8.39 24.72
C ARG A 163 3.26 9.01 25.76
N LYS A 164 2.86 10.29 25.59
CA LYS A 164 1.84 10.94 26.46
C LYS A 164 0.52 10.17 26.45
N ARG A 165 0.22 9.42 25.39
CA ARG A 165 -0.96 8.55 25.28
C ARG A 165 -0.71 7.14 25.82
N GLN A 166 0.45 6.89 26.45
CA GLN A 166 0.86 5.56 26.92
C GLN A 166 0.94 4.55 25.77
N ALA A 167 1.26 5.02 24.57
CA ALA A 167 1.50 4.23 23.38
C ALA A 167 3.02 4.14 23.10
N GLU A 168 3.42 3.10 22.37
CA GLU A 168 4.80 2.82 22.00
C GLU A 168 5.04 3.09 20.51
N VAL A 169 6.30 3.32 20.14
CA VAL A 169 6.73 3.48 18.75
C VAL A 169 7.68 2.33 18.39
N LEU A 170 7.40 1.64 17.29
CA LEU A 170 8.28 0.64 16.73
C LEU A 170 8.55 0.92 15.24
N PHE A 171 9.74 0.54 14.79
CA PHE A 171 10.14 0.67 13.40
C PHE A 171 10.19 -0.67 12.70
N LEU A 172 9.60 -0.73 11.50
CA LEU A 172 9.72 -1.89 10.63
C LEU A 172 11.19 -2.15 10.27
N PRO A 173 11.61 -3.40 10.14
CA PRO A 173 12.90 -3.72 9.55
C PRO A 173 13.04 -3.09 8.17
N ALA A 174 14.24 -2.62 7.83
CA ALA A 174 14.50 -2.05 6.52
C ALA A 174 14.12 -3.03 5.39
N TYR A 175 13.68 -2.50 4.25
CA TYR A 175 13.27 -3.27 3.07
C TYR A 175 12.18 -4.31 3.33
N SER A 176 11.24 -4.02 4.22
CA SER A 176 10.20 -4.97 4.64
C SER A 176 8.76 -4.48 4.39
N PRO A 177 8.39 -4.07 3.16
CA PRO A 177 7.03 -3.68 2.84
C PRO A 177 6.02 -4.83 2.98
N ASP A 178 6.50 -6.07 2.94
CA ASP A 178 5.71 -7.28 3.18
C ASP A 178 5.20 -7.41 4.62
N PHE A 179 5.82 -6.72 5.58
CA PHE A 179 5.36 -6.60 6.96
C PHE A 179 4.47 -5.37 7.19
N ASN A 180 4.25 -4.53 6.18
CA ASN A 180 3.46 -3.31 6.30
C ASN A 180 2.06 -3.47 5.67
N PRO A 181 0.98 -3.69 6.43
CA PRO A 181 -0.36 -3.87 5.89
C PRO A 181 -0.91 -2.61 5.21
N ILE A 182 -0.44 -1.40 5.58
CA ILE A 182 -0.88 -0.14 4.99
C ILE A 182 -0.52 -0.04 3.50
N GLU A 183 0.49 -0.74 3.03
CA GLU A 183 0.84 -0.84 1.61
C GLU A 183 -0.31 -1.47 0.77
N LYS A 184 -1.05 -2.39 1.37
CA LYS A 184 -2.22 -3.00 0.75
C LYS A 184 -3.42 -2.05 0.77
N MET A 185 -3.56 -1.26 1.83
CA MET A 185 -4.50 -0.15 1.89
C MET A 185 -4.24 0.83 0.75
N TRP A 186 -2.97 1.26 0.53
CA TRP A 186 -2.60 2.12 -0.60
C TRP A 186 -2.95 1.52 -1.94
N SER A 187 -2.78 0.22 -2.11
CA SER A 187 -3.16 -0.47 -3.34
C SER A 187 -4.66 -0.32 -3.61
N LYS A 188 -5.53 -0.52 -2.60
CA LYS A 188 -6.98 -0.35 -2.71
C LYS A 188 -7.36 1.11 -2.98
N VAL A 189 -6.85 2.04 -2.19
CA VAL A 189 -7.10 3.49 -2.34
C VAL A 189 -6.73 3.94 -3.76
N LYS A 190 -5.53 3.62 -4.23
CA LYS A 190 -5.08 3.96 -5.59
C LYS A 190 -5.91 3.28 -6.68
N GLN A 191 -6.44 2.09 -6.43
CA GLN A 191 -7.35 1.42 -7.38
C GLN A 191 -8.67 2.18 -7.52
N VAL A 192 -9.26 2.65 -6.41
CA VAL A 192 -10.47 3.49 -6.41
C VAL A 192 -10.21 4.80 -7.14
N LEU A 193 -9.14 5.51 -6.78
CA LEU A 193 -8.76 6.78 -7.41
C LEU A 193 -8.53 6.66 -8.92
N ARG A 194 -7.91 5.57 -9.38
CA ARG A 194 -7.78 5.29 -10.83
C ARG A 194 -9.14 5.09 -11.52
N GLY A 195 -10.15 4.67 -10.77
CA GLY A 195 -11.53 4.55 -11.28
C GLY A 195 -12.26 5.89 -11.34
N ILE A 196 -12.04 6.77 -10.33
CA ILE A 196 -12.65 8.10 -10.23
C ILE A 196 -12.03 9.04 -11.28
N LYS A 197 -10.71 8.96 -11.51
CA LYS A 197 -9.99 9.78 -12.49
C LYS A 197 -10.05 11.28 -12.18
N ALA A 198 -9.84 11.67 -10.94
CA ALA A 198 -9.70 13.06 -10.53
C ALA A 198 -8.62 13.77 -11.37
N ARG A 199 -8.92 14.98 -11.88
CA ARG A 199 -8.05 15.73 -12.81
C ARG A 199 -7.57 17.05 -12.26
N THR A 200 -8.17 17.52 -11.18
CA THR A 200 -7.71 18.67 -10.41
C THR A 200 -7.31 18.22 -9.00
N GLU A 201 -6.64 19.09 -8.31
CA GLU A 201 -6.22 18.83 -6.94
C GLU A 201 -7.43 18.72 -6.00
N GLU A 202 -8.39 19.63 -6.10
CA GLU A 202 -9.62 19.62 -5.32
C GLU A 202 -10.42 18.33 -5.52
N GLU A 203 -10.53 17.89 -6.78
CA GLU A 203 -11.17 16.61 -7.10
C GLU A 203 -10.40 15.44 -6.47
N LEU A 204 -9.05 15.50 -6.46
CA LEU A 204 -8.21 14.45 -5.88
C LEU A 204 -8.34 14.42 -4.36
N PHE A 205 -8.42 15.57 -3.67
CA PHE A 205 -8.72 15.64 -2.24
C PHE A 205 -10.06 14.98 -1.91
N ALA A 206 -11.13 15.38 -2.60
CA ALA A 206 -12.47 14.82 -2.40
C ALA A 206 -12.52 13.31 -2.71
N ALA A 207 -11.89 12.90 -3.82
CA ALA A 207 -11.80 11.50 -4.22
C ALA A 207 -11.02 10.65 -3.20
N THR A 208 -10.01 11.24 -2.55
CA THR A 208 -9.22 10.54 -1.52
C THR A 208 -10.08 10.20 -0.30
N GLY A 209 -10.91 11.13 0.18
CA GLY A 209 -11.89 10.86 1.22
C GLY A 209 -12.81 9.70 0.84
N THR A 210 -13.44 9.79 -0.34
CA THR A 210 -14.29 8.71 -0.90
C THR A 210 -13.56 7.37 -0.98
N ALA A 211 -12.28 7.37 -1.35
CA ALA A 211 -11.50 6.14 -1.44
C ALA A 211 -11.21 5.53 -0.06
N LEU A 212 -10.91 6.35 0.93
CA LEU A 212 -10.70 5.92 2.32
C LEU A 212 -11.99 5.32 2.91
N ASP A 213 -13.15 5.91 2.64
CA ASP A 213 -14.46 5.41 3.09
C ASP A 213 -14.79 4.00 2.55
N THR A 214 -14.09 3.54 1.50
CA THR A 214 -14.26 2.17 0.99
C THR A 214 -13.54 1.12 1.82
N ILE A 215 -12.66 1.53 2.75
CA ILE A 215 -11.91 0.60 3.60
C ILE A 215 -12.86 -0.01 4.62
N THR A 216 -12.85 -1.34 4.69
CA THR A 216 -13.67 -2.08 5.64
C THR A 216 -12.81 -2.77 6.70
N SER A 217 -13.42 -3.10 7.83
CA SER A 217 -12.77 -3.94 8.86
C SER A 217 -12.27 -5.27 8.28
N SER A 218 -13.04 -5.90 7.38
CA SER A 218 -12.63 -7.14 6.71
C SER A 218 -11.39 -6.96 5.82
N ASP A 219 -11.26 -5.81 5.17
CA ASP A 219 -10.04 -5.50 4.40
C ASP A 219 -8.82 -5.40 5.33
N ALA A 220 -8.94 -4.59 6.39
CA ALA A 220 -7.84 -4.38 7.34
C ALA A 220 -7.39 -5.69 7.98
N GLN A 221 -8.33 -6.50 8.46
CA GLN A 221 -8.06 -7.83 9.01
C GLN A 221 -7.33 -8.70 8.01
N GLY A 222 -7.83 -8.83 6.78
CA GLY A 222 -7.19 -9.61 5.74
C GLY A 222 -5.79 -9.10 5.37
N TRP A 223 -5.55 -7.78 5.43
CA TRP A 223 -4.22 -7.21 5.19
C TRP A 223 -3.26 -7.50 6.33
N LEU A 224 -3.68 -7.32 7.58
CA LEU A 224 -2.86 -7.66 8.75
C LEU A 224 -2.53 -9.16 8.78
N ASP A 225 -3.52 -10.03 8.61
CA ASP A 225 -3.33 -11.49 8.56
C ASP A 225 -2.32 -11.88 7.47
N SER A 226 -2.45 -11.31 6.27
CA SER A 226 -1.56 -11.59 5.14
C SER A 226 -0.13 -11.06 5.33
N CYS A 227 0.08 -10.13 6.27
CA CYS A 227 1.41 -9.66 6.71
C CYS A 227 1.94 -10.42 7.93
N GLY A 228 1.17 -11.38 8.48
CA GLY A 228 1.59 -12.23 9.61
C GLY A 228 1.18 -11.72 10.99
N TYR A 229 0.26 -10.74 11.07
CA TYR A 229 -0.29 -10.26 12.34
C TYR A 229 -1.61 -10.96 12.63
N THR A 230 -1.71 -11.64 13.77
CA THR A 230 -2.89 -12.39 14.16
C THR A 230 -3.48 -11.85 15.46
N THR A 231 -4.78 -12.04 15.65
CA THR A 231 -5.42 -11.78 16.94
C THR A 231 -5.28 -13.01 17.82
N PHE A 232 -4.92 -12.82 19.08
CA PHE A 232 -5.06 -13.89 20.04
C PHE A 232 -6.56 -14.09 20.32
N LYS A 233 -7.05 -15.31 20.07
CA LYS A 233 -8.37 -15.68 20.57
C LYS A 233 -8.25 -15.73 22.10
N SER A 234 -8.88 -14.75 22.76
CA SER A 234 -9.13 -14.76 24.20
C SER A 234 -10.01 -15.94 24.60
#